data_c1490f3485eca5db6e367eaa39285241
#
_entry.id   c1490f3485eca5db6e367eaa39285241
#
_cell.length_a   1.000
_cell.length_b   1.000
_cell.length_c   1.000
_cell.angle_alpha   90.00
_cell.angle_beta   90.00
_cell.angle_gamma   90.00
#
_symmetry.space_group_name_H-M   'P 1'
#
loop_
_entity.id
_entity.type
_entity.pdbx_description
1 polymer ?
#
loop_
_entity_poly.entity_id
_entity_poly.type
_entity_poly.pdbx_seq_one_letter_code
_entity_poly.pdbx_strand_id
1 'polypeptide(L)'
;IIFNWTPNFTDGAGFTFIDFPPYTAGCRPEDGGDGKCGSPDGYLKKAVNADFPKTHPDAAKMFKKLSFSTSQIGAMAALVDIDKMTHEDAAKKWLADNKKVWEEFTHDH
;
A
#
# COMPACT_ATOMS: atom_id res chain seq x y z
N ILE A 1 22.18 6.45 2.06
CA ILE A 1 21.28 5.47 2.69
C ILE A 1 20.11 6.24 3.28
N ILE A 2 18.91 5.81 2.96
CA ILE A 2 17.68 6.34 3.54
C ILE A 2 16.86 5.22 4.17
N PHE A 3 16.07 5.57 5.17
CA PHE A 3 15.05 4.70 5.75
C PHE A 3 13.68 5.27 5.42
N ASN A 4 12.78 4.41 4.98
CA ASN A 4 11.40 4.81 4.72
C ASN A 4 10.45 3.62 4.89
N TRP A 5 9.19 3.93 5.08
CA TRP A 5 8.13 2.94 5.06
C TRP A 5 7.79 2.54 3.63
N THR A 6 7.46 1.30 3.43
CA THR A 6 6.92 0.76 2.17
C THR A 6 5.43 0.41 2.36
N PRO A 7 4.53 0.78 1.42
CA PRO A 7 4.78 1.44 0.13
C PRO A 7 5.01 2.95 0.25
N ASN A 8 5.91 3.49 -0.58
CA ASN A 8 6.25 4.90 -0.63
C ASN A 8 6.75 5.31 -2.03
N PHE A 9 6.79 6.61 -2.32
CA PHE A 9 7.28 7.10 -3.61
C PHE A 9 8.74 6.72 -3.87
N THR A 10 9.54 6.51 -2.84
CA THR A 10 10.95 6.10 -2.96
C THR A 10 11.11 4.66 -3.48
N ASP A 11 10.06 3.85 -3.48
CA ASP A 11 10.14 2.46 -3.93
C ASP A 11 10.49 2.34 -5.41
N GLY A 12 10.18 3.35 -6.21
CA GLY A 12 10.46 3.39 -7.65
C GLY A 12 11.29 4.59 -8.13
N ALA A 13 11.75 5.47 -7.26
CA ALA A 13 12.36 6.75 -7.61
C ALA A 13 13.90 6.71 -7.73
N GLY A 14 14.46 5.70 -8.36
CA GLY A 14 15.91 5.58 -8.55
C GLY A 14 16.67 5.09 -7.32
N PHE A 15 15.97 4.59 -6.31
CA PHE A 15 16.55 3.93 -5.15
C PHE A 15 16.57 2.42 -5.34
N THR A 16 17.56 1.78 -4.74
CA THR A 16 17.67 0.32 -4.71
C THR A 16 17.53 -0.16 -3.27
N PHE A 17 16.69 -1.16 -3.06
CA PHE A 17 16.58 -1.79 -1.74
C PHE A 17 17.86 -2.50 -1.34
N ILE A 18 18.22 -2.37 -0.07
CA ILE A 18 19.23 -3.20 0.55
C ILE A 18 18.52 -4.42 1.12
N ASP A 19 18.86 -5.59 0.60
CA ASP A 19 18.28 -6.84 1.08
C ASP A 19 18.91 -7.24 2.43
N PHE A 20 18.08 -7.41 3.42
CA PHE A 20 18.45 -7.98 4.71
C PHE A 20 18.08 -9.46 4.76
N PRO A 21 18.71 -10.23 5.65
CA PRO A 21 18.27 -11.60 5.90
C PRO A 21 16.78 -11.62 6.27
N PRO A 22 16.02 -12.67 5.88
CA PRO A 22 14.61 -12.77 6.18
C PRO A 22 14.32 -12.64 7.68
N TYR A 23 13.19 -12.03 8.00
CA TYR A 23 12.70 -12.02 9.37
C TYR A 23 12.36 -13.44 9.85
N THR A 24 12.81 -13.75 11.06
CA THR A 24 12.40 -14.94 11.80
C THR A 24 11.90 -14.55 13.19
N ALA A 25 10.92 -15.26 13.70
CA ALA A 25 10.37 -14.95 15.03
C ALA A 25 11.48 -14.98 16.09
N GLY A 26 11.52 -13.93 16.92
CA GLY A 26 12.54 -13.80 17.97
C GLY A 26 13.90 -13.28 17.53
N CYS A 27 14.07 -12.91 16.23
CA CYS A 27 15.39 -12.45 15.74
C CYS A 27 15.72 -11.01 16.16
N ARG A 28 14.74 -10.22 16.57
CA ARG A 28 14.95 -8.82 16.97
C ARG A 28 15.56 -8.69 18.36
N PRO A 29 16.35 -7.64 18.62
CA PRO A 29 16.96 -7.44 19.93
C PRO A 29 15.95 -7.36 21.10
N GLU A 30 14.80 -6.74 20.87
CA GLU A 30 13.71 -6.67 21.86
C GLU A 30 13.10 -8.03 22.21
N ASP A 31 13.24 -9.01 21.31
CA ASP A 31 12.79 -10.40 21.52
C ASP A 31 13.94 -11.31 22.01
N GLY A 32 15.14 -10.74 22.28
CA GLY A 32 16.32 -11.46 22.71
C GLY A 32 17.19 -11.99 21.58
N GLY A 33 16.92 -11.63 20.32
CA GLY A 33 17.71 -12.01 19.15
C GLY A 33 18.94 -11.12 18.92
N ASP A 34 19.74 -11.47 17.93
CA ASP A 34 20.97 -10.75 17.57
C ASP A 34 20.76 -9.57 16.60
N GLY A 35 19.54 -9.34 16.16
CA GLY A 35 19.17 -8.26 15.24
C GLY A 35 19.63 -8.45 13.79
N LYS A 36 20.14 -9.60 13.41
CA LYS A 36 20.63 -9.88 12.06
C LYS A 36 19.52 -10.35 11.12
N CYS A 37 18.41 -9.63 11.09
CA CYS A 37 17.28 -9.94 10.24
C CYS A 37 16.58 -8.65 9.77
N GLY A 38 15.77 -8.78 8.71
CA GLY A 38 14.89 -7.73 8.24
C GLY A 38 13.65 -7.54 9.13
N SER A 39 12.83 -6.61 8.75
CA SER A 39 11.53 -6.41 9.40
C SER A 39 10.55 -7.51 9.01
N PRO A 40 9.58 -7.85 9.89
CA PRO A 40 8.47 -8.72 9.50
C PRO A 40 7.68 -8.09 8.36
N ASP A 41 7.14 -8.92 7.50
CA ASP A 41 6.24 -8.47 6.45
C ASP A 41 5.01 -7.80 7.06
N GLY A 42 4.72 -6.63 6.55
CA GLY A 42 3.51 -5.88 6.90
C GLY A 42 2.61 -5.71 5.68
N TYR A 43 1.37 -5.35 5.91
CA TYR A 43 0.42 -5.02 4.85
C TYR A 43 -0.49 -3.89 5.27
N LEU A 44 -0.99 -3.15 4.28
CA LEU A 44 -1.96 -2.10 4.52
C LEU A 44 -3.33 -2.72 4.83
N LYS A 45 -3.98 -2.17 5.84
CA LYS A 45 -5.31 -2.61 6.27
C LYS A 45 -6.34 -1.55 5.91
N LYS A 46 -7.57 -2.02 5.71
CA LYS A 46 -8.74 -1.16 5.53
C LYS A 46 -9.56 -1.17 6.82
N ALA A 47 -10.02 -0.01 7.24
CA ALA A 47 -10.86 0.12 8.43
C ALA A 47 -12.13 0.89 8.08
N VAL A 48 -13.25 0.43 8.62
CA VAL A 48 -14.56 1.08 8.52
C VAL A 48 -15.23 1.03 9.88
N ASN A 49 -16.24 1.88 10.08
CA ASN A 49 -17.12 1.77 11.23
C ASN A 49 -17.77 0.38 11.26
N ALA A 50 -17.91 -0.22 12.45
CA ALA A 50 -18.45 -1.58 12.63
C ALA A 50 -19.87 -1.76 12.07
N ASP A 51 -20.67 -0.70 12.04
CA ASP A 51 -22.03 -0.75 11.49
C ASP A 51 -22.12 -0.48 9.99
N PHE A 52 -21.02 0.00 9.37
CA PHE A 52 -20.99 0.30 7.93
C PHE A 52 -21.41 -0.89 7.06
N PRO A 53 -20.96 -2.12 7.28
CA PRO A 53 -21.41 -3.26 6.48
C PRO A 53 -22.89 -3.60 6.62
N LYS A 54 -23.52 -3.22 7.74
CA LYS A 54 -24.95 -3.44 7.99
C LYS A 54 -25.81 -2.36 7.31
N THR A 55 -25.35 -1.12 7.36
CA THR A 55 -26.09 0.04 6.84
C THR A 55 -25.87 0.25 5.34
N HIS A 56 -24.70 -0.16 4.81
CA HIS A 56 -24.30 0.03 3.41
C HIS A 56 -23.64 -1.25 2.86
N PRO A 57 -24.38 -2.37 2.75
CA PRO A 57 -23.79 -3.68 2.44
C PRO A 57 -23.08 -3.71 1.07
N ASP A 58 -23.64 -3.07 0.05
CA ASP A 58 -23.03 -3.09 -1.30
C ASP A 58 -21.78 -2.23 -1.36
N ALA A 59 -21.76 -1.08 -0.72
CA ALA A 59 -20.56 -0.26 -0.59
C ALA A 59 -19.49 -0.97 0.22
N ALA A 60 -19.86 -1.71 1.26
CA ALA A 60 -18.92 -2.51 2.06
C ALA A 60 -18.31 -3.66 1.25
N LYS A 61 -19.11 -4.33 0.40
CA LYS A 61 -18.58 -5.36 -0.52
C LYS A 61 -17.57 -4.78 -1.48
N MET A 62 -17.87 -3.65 -2.12
CA MET A 62 -16.96 -2.96 -3.01
C MET A 62 -15.67 -2.55 -2.28
N PHE A 63 -15.78 -1.93 -1.12
CA PHE A 63 -14.65 -1.50 -0.32
C PHE A 63 -13.74 -2.68 0.09
N LYS A 64 -14.34 -3.83 0.37
CA LYS A 64 -13.59 -5.07 0.68
C LYS A 64 -12.76 -5.56 -0.51
N LYS A 65 -13.23 -5.39 -1.73
CA LYS A 65 -12.50 -5.76 -2.96
C LYS A 65 -11.33 -4.81 -3.27
N LEU A 66 -11.36 -3.56 -2.82
CA LEU A 66 -10.28 -2.61 -3.07
C LEU A 66 -8.95 -3.18 -2.60
N SER A 67 -8.03 -3.34 -3.52
CA SER A 67 -6.68 -3.84 -3.23
C SER A 67 -5.68 -3.19 -4.18
N PHE A 68 -4.60 -2.71 -3.61
CA PHE A 68 -3.53 -2.07 -4.36
C PHE A 68 -2.20 -2.76 -4.06
N SER A 69 -1.42 -3.02 -5.08
CA SER A 69 -0.05 -3.50 -4.91
C SER A 69 0.84 -2.38 -4.37
N THR A 70 1.97 -2.76 -3.79
CA THR A 70 3.00 -1.81 -3.34
C THR A 70 3.45 -0.88 -4.48
N SER A 71 3.63 -1.41 -5.68
CA SER A 71 4.01 -0.62 -6.85
C SER A 71 2.92 0.37 -7.30
N GLN A 72 1.66 -0.01 -7.22
CA GLN A 72 0.55 0.90 -7.54
C GLN A 72 0.49 2.06 -6.55
N ILE A 73 0.62 1.80 -5.26
CA ILE A 73 0.62 2.84 -4.23
C ILE A 73 1.85 3.74 -4.37
N GLY A 74 3.03 3.18 -4.60
CA GLY A 74 4.26 3.95 -4.84
C GLY A 74 4.14 4.87 -6.06
N ALA A 75 3.54 4.39 -7.15
CA ALA A 75 3.28 5.19 -8.34
C ALA A 75 2.29 6.33 -8.09
N MET A 76 1.22 6.09 -7.35
CA MET A 76 0.27 7.15 -6.96
C MET A 76 0.94 8.18 -6.06
N ALA A 77 1.73 7.75 -5.08
CA ALA A 77 2.48 8.65 -4.21
C ALA A 77 3.47 9.52 -4.99
N ALA A 78 4.13 8.97 -6.01
CA ALA A 78 5.07 9.72 -6.85
C ALA A 78 4.39 10.87 -7.62
N LEU A 79 3.15 10.72 -8.05
CA LEU A 79 2.40 11.80 -8.71
C LEU A 79 2.26 13.03 -7.81
N VAL A 80 2.13 12.84 -6.51
CA VAL A 80 2.03 13.93 -5.53
C VAL A 80 3.41 14.40 -5.07
N ASP A 81 4.27 13.48 -4.65
CA ASP A 81 5.53 13.82 -3.98
C ASP A 81 6.63 14.22 -4.97
N ILE A 82 6.65 13.67 -6.16
CA ILE A 82 7.64 13.97 -7.21
C ILE A 82 7.08 14.97 -8.23
N ASP A 83 5.95 14.64 -8.85
CA ASP A 83 5.35 15.45 -9.93
C ASP A 83 4.55 16.64 -9.40
N LYS A 84 4.42 16.77 -8.09
CA LYS A 84 3.77 17.91 -7.42
C LYS A 84 2.30 18.12 -7.81
N MET A 85 1.63 17.08 -8.23
CA MET A 85 0.20 17.12 -8.48
C MET A 85 -0.58 17.29 -7.18
N THR A 86 -1.76 17.88 -7.26
CA THR A 86 -2.71 17.81 -6.14
C THR A 86 -3.18 16.36 -5.94
N HIS A 87 -3.62 16.02 -4.74
CA HIS A 87 -4.15 14.68 -4.46
C HIS A 87 -5.35 14.35 -5.37
N GLU A 88 -6.21 15.33 -5.64
CA GLU A 88 -7.37 15.17 -6.52
C GLU A 88 -6.95 14.87 -7.97
N ASP A 89 -6.01 15.65 -8.51
CA ASP A 89 -5.53 15.44 -9.88
C ASP A 89 -4.76 14.12 -10.03
N ALA A 90 -3.97 13.74 -9.04
CA ALA A 90 -3.30 12.46 -9.00
C ALA A 90 -4.30 11.29 -8.99
N ALA A 91 -5.37 11.39 -8.21
CA ALA A 91 -6.43 10.38 -8.19
C ALA A 91 -7.17 10.30 -9.53
N LYS A 92 -7.53 11.43 -10.14
CA LYS A 92 -8.15 11.48 -11.48
C LYS A 92 -7.26 10.85 -12.54
N LYS A 93 -5.97 11.18 -12.54
CA LYS A 93 -5.00 10.61 -13.46
C LYS A 93 -4.90 9.10 -13.29
N TRP A 94 -4.77 8.64 -12.04
CA TRP A 94 -4.68 7.20 -11.78
C TRP A 94 -5.93 6.46 -12.25
N LEU A 95 -7.12 6.99 -11.99
CA LEU A 95 -8.38 6.41 -12.46
C LEU A 95 -8.45 6.34 -13.99
N ALA A 96 -8.00 7.38 -14.69
CA ALA A 96 -7.97 7.38 -16.15
C ALA A 96 -7.02 6.33 -16.73
N ASP A 97 -5.83 6.21 -16.14
CA ASP A 97 -4.78 5.32 -16.62
C ASP A 97 -4.99 3.84 -16.23
N ASN A 98 -5.82 3.56 -15.22
CA ASN A 98 -6.00 2.22 -14.64
C ASN A 98 -7.46 1.72 -14.67
N LYS A 99 -8.19 2.06 -15.72
CA LYS A 99 -9.62 1.76 -15.83
C LYS A 99 -9.93 0.28 -15.59
N LYS A 100 -9.18 -0.64 -16.19
CA LYS A 100 -9.38 -2.09 -16.00
C LYS A 100 -9.22 -2.54 -14.55
N VAL A 101 -8.33 -1.91 -13.80
CA VAL A 101 -8.05 -2.27 -12.41
C VAL A 101 -9.21 -1.89 -11.50
N TRP A 102 -9.70 -0.64 -11.58
CA TRP A 102 -10.76 -0.21 -10.69
C TRP A 102 -12.15 -0.70 -11.12
N GLU A 103 -12.37 -1.00 -12.39
CA GLU A 103 -13.61 -1.63 -12.84
C GLU A 103 -13.85 -2.98 -12.16
N GLU A 104 -12.81 -3.76 -11.89
CA GLU A 104 -12.93 -5.04 -11.18
C GLU A 104 -13.44 -4.85 -9.74
N PHE A 105 -13.17 -3.71 -9.11
CA PHE A 105 -13.67 -3.42 -7.77
C PHE A 105 -15.17 -3.14 -7.74
N THR A 106 -15.71 -2.66 -8.84
CA THR A 106 -17.11 -2.22 -8.97
C THR A 106 -18.02 -3.28 -9.61
N HIS A 107 -17.46 -4.28 -10.27
CA HIS A 107 -18.25 -5.36 -10.83
C HIS A 107 -18.72 -6.35 -9.75
N ASP A 108 -20.01 -6.63 -9.76
CA ASP A 108 -20.58 -7.78 -9.06
C ASP A 108 -20.33 -9.05 -9.89
N HIS A 109 -19.55 -9.95 -9.31
CA HIS A 109 -19.35 -11.29 -9.82
C HIS A 109 -20.21 -12.29 -9.05
#